data_ad7c7a6e8090995005782e6f272971ba
#
_entry.id   ad7c7a6e8090995005782e6f272971ba
#
_cell.length_a   1.000
_cell.length_b   1.000
_cell.length_c   1.000
_cell.angle_alpha   90.00
_cell.angle_beta   90.00
_cell.angle_gamma   90.00
#
_symmetry.space_group_name_H-M   'P 1'
#
loop_
_entity.id
_entity.type
_entity.pdbx_description
1 polymer ?
#
loop_
_entity_poly.entity_id
_entity_poly.type
_entity_poly.pdbx_seq_one_letter_code
_entity_poly.pdbx_strand_id
1 'polypeptide(L)'
;MKQKFAILLALLALGMSQPLALIQASESSDLASSTGNNRQDESPSKEKGSRQNPIPLGEALDYEKKSRDGSKSQLSFTILESWRGQKAENQLQQLAPSYQPNRQPLDDDQEILLLHLKLAYKSGDENHEEFTNAGIINPFFDLSGSGIPNEYVADLPDELAFDMLTWYPGNEHDGYLVAIVPKDTPLIFSYFKGGLTDRVFFQVEKGQDTTVPTKEVQAETPEQAQWGTKEKPVPFTETKPINYVVPYEVSDSGYGILAISHRITVLNAWRGDQANQKAMDLLSPDDYQHMADDMKSDQEFLVLHMESSLAPTLEDKFFESSPSKSHLSLVDSQGQDHVFKGFYQFKKARDQYESRYMLGGGSVKGYVILPAPKEEKLLLKVKNEFANKEIYFEIESKKP
;
A
#
# COMPACT_ATOMS: atom_id res chain seq x y z
N MET A 1 8.83 -23.57 -8.48
CA MET A 1 9.08 -22.31 -7.73
C MET A 1 7.92 -21.32 -7.76
N LYS A 2 7.17 -21.15 -8.86
CA LYS A 2 5.97 -20.25 -8.91
C LYS A 2 4.82 -20.59 -7.94
N GLN A 3 4.77 -21.77 -7.36
CA GLN A 3 3.70 -22.19 -6.44
C GLN A 3 3.86 -21.73 -4.98
N LYS A 4 5.05 -21.37 -4.51
CA LYS A 4 5.26 -20.98 -3.10
C LYS A 4 4.79 -19.53 -2.80
N PHE A 5 4.86 -18.63 -3.78
CA PHE A 5 4.42 -17.23 -3.62
C PHE A 5 2.90 -17.06 -3.58
N ALA A 6 2.16 -17.89 -4.31
CA ALA A 6 0.69 -17.86 -4.29
C ALA A 6 0.10 -18.24 -2.92
N ILE A 7 0.85 -18.99 -2.10
CA ILE A 7 0.40 -19.46 -0.79
C ILE A 7 0.49 -18.34 0.26
N LEU A 8 1.46 -17.44 0.17
CA LEU A 8 1.59 -16.34 1.15
C LEU A 8 0.53 -15.23 0.95
N LEU A 9 0.21 -14.89 -0.31
CA LEU A 9 -0.91 -13.99 -0.60
C LEU A 9 -2.26 -14.61 -0.23
N ALA A 10 -2.42 -15.92 -0.40
CA ALA A 10 -3.64 -16.64 -0.03
C ALA A 10 -3.82 -16.74 1.49
N LEU A 11 -2.75 -16.84 2.28
CA LEU A 11 -2.82 -16.85 3.74
C LEU A 11 -3.16 -15.47 4.33
N LEU A 12 -2.71 -14.38 3.71
CA LEU A 12 -3.14 -13.02 4.08
C LEU A 12 -4.61 -12.75 3.72
N ALA A 13 -5.10 -13.29 2.61
CA ALA A 13 -6.50 -13.16 2.21
C ALA A 13 -7.45 -14.06 3.04
N LEU A 14 -6.98 -15.22 3.51
CA LEU A 14 -7.75 -16.14 4.36
C LEU A 14 -7.80 -15.73 5.84
N GLY A 15 -6.84 -14.94 6.31
CA GLY A 15 -6.83 -14.43 7.68
C GLY A 15 -7.84 -13.29 7.95
N MET A 16 -8.37 -12.67 6.91
CA MET A 16 -9.31 -11.55 7.03
C MET A 16 -10.79 -11.94 6.80
N SER A 17 -11.10 -13.21 6.54
CA SER A 17 -12.48 -13.68 6.28
C SER A 17 -13.14 -14.38 7.46
N GLN A 18 -12.85 -13.98 8.69
CA GLN A 18 -13.73 -14.32 9.81
C GLN A 18 -14.85 -13.27 9.88
N PRO A 19 -16.13 -13.67 9.83
CA PRO A 19 -17.22 -12.73 10.01
C PRO A 19 -17.14 -12.19 11.43
N LEU A 20 -16.86 -10.89 11.58
CA LEU A 20 -17.12 -10.16 12.80
C LEU A 20 -18.59 -10.31 13.13
N ALA A 21 -18.90 -11.03 14.22
CA ALA A 21 -20.25 -11.12 14.75
C ALA A 21 -20.76 -9.68 14.98
N LEU A 22 -21.83 -9.31 14.30
CA LEU A 22 -22.56 -8.08 14.55
C LEU A 22 -22.96 -8.05 16.00
N ILE A 23 -22.29 -7.26 16.82
CA ILE A 23 -22.80 -6.83 18.10
C ILE A 23 -23.83 -5.76 17.74
N GLN A 24 -25.12 -6.14 17.79
CA GLN A 24 -26.20 -5.16 17.81
C GLN A 24 -26.01 -4.25 19.01
N ALA A 25 -25.56 -3.03 18.73
CA ALA A 25 -25.63 -1.96 19.72
C ALA A 25 -27.09 -1.63 19.95
N SER A 26 -27.62 -1.99 21.11
CA SER A 26 -28.89 -1.48 21.60
C SER A 26 -28.78 0.04 21.72
N GLU A 27 -29.70 0.74 21.07
CA GLU A 27 -29.90 2.18 21.27
C GLU A 27 -30.13 2.45 22.76
N SER A 28 -29.12 2.98 23.42
CA SER A 28 -29.30 3.75 24.65
C SER A 28 -28.86 5.18 24.38
N SER A 29 -29.86 6.03 24.30
CA SER A 29 -29.80 7.47 24.22
C SER A 29 -29.26 8.09 25.52
N ASP A 30 -27.96 7.94 25.81
CA ASP A 30 -27.31 8.69 26.90
C ASP A 30 -25.80 8.76 26.68
N LEU A 31 -25.40 9.43 25.57
CA LEU A 31 -24.01 9.81 25.32
C LEU A 31 -23.92 11.31 24.98
N ALA A 32 -24.58 12.12 25.82
CA ALA A 32 -24.31 13.55 25.84
C ALA A 32 -23.68 13.85 27.20
N SER A 33 -22.39 14.05 27.18
CA SER A 33 -21.46 14.68 28.11
C SER A 33 -20.34 13.76 28.63
N SER A 34 -19.32 13.59 27.83
CA SER A 34 -17.98 13.56 28.37
C SER A 34 -17.14 14.55 27.55
N THR A 35 -17.07 15.70 28.14
CA THR A 35 -16.27 16.86 27.80
C THR A 35 -14.84 16.50 27.41
N GLY A 36 -14.46 16.98 26.24
CA GLY A 36 -13.21 17.69 26.01
C GLY A 36 -11.94 17.11 26.62
N ASN A 37 -11.34 16.09 25.99
CA ASN A 37 -9.90 16.07 25.93
C ASN A 37 -9.51 16.83 24.65
N ASN A 38 -9.16 18.11 24.84
CA ASN A 38 -8.31 18.86 23.93
C ASN A 38 -7.02 18.04 23.72
N ARG A 39 -7.00 17.14 22.75
CA ARG A 39 -5.73 16.77 22.14
C ARG A 39 -5.31 17.97 21.32
N GLN A 40 -4.47 18.79 21.95
CA GLN A 40 -3.63 19.76 21.25
C GLN A 40 -3.00 19.05 20.05
N ASP A 41 -2.81 19.81 18.98
CA ASP A 41 -1.97 19.47 17.83
C ASP A 41 -0.65 18.86 18.32
N GLU A 42 -0.62 17.55 18.51
CA GLU A 42 0.61 16.84 18.71
C GLU A 42 1.29 16.82 17.34
N SER A 43 2.32 17.64 17.21
CA SER A 43 3.28 17.56 16.12
C SER A 43 3.65 16.08 15.94
N PRO A 44 3.79 15.60 14.69
CA PRO A 44 4.13 14.20 14.42
C PRO A 44 5.31 13.78 15.28
N SER A 45 5.24 12.58 15.84
CA SER A 45 6.20 12.09 16.83
C SER A 45 7.64 12.22 16.35
N LYS A 46 8.48 12.90 17.13
CA LYS A 46 9.94 12.93 16.94
C LYS A 46 10.63 11.74 17.58
N GLU A 47 9.87 10.74 17.99
CA GLU A 47 10.40 9.53 18.58
C GLU A 47 11.32 8.82 17.57
N LYS A 48 12.43 8.29 18.05
CA LYS A 48 13.37 7.53 17.21
C LYS A 48 12.68 6.31 16.62
N GLY A 49 12.82 6.14 15.31
CA GLY A 49 12.12 5.12 14.55
C GLY A 49 10.78 5.58 13.98
N SER A 50 10.34 6.83 14.25
CA SER A 50 9.24 7.45 13.52
C SER A 50 9.70 7.87 12.11
N ARG A 51 8.76 8.16 11.21
CA ARG A 51 9.07 8.64 9.86
C ARG A 51 9.87 9.94 9.85
N GLN A 52 9.63 10.83 10.83
CA GLN A 52 10.36 12.09 10.98
C GLN A 52 11.74 11.94 11.63
N ASN A 53 11.96 10.85 12.34
CA ASN A 53 13.22 10.54 12.99
C ASN A 53 13.56 9.05 12.81
N PRO A 54 13.74 8.59 11.56
CA PRO A 54 14.01 7.18 11.27
C PRO A 54 15.36 6.76 11.85
N ILE A 55 15.49 5.47 12.13
CA ILE A 55 16.74 4.89 12.63
C ILE A 55 17.83 5.07 11.56
N PRO A 56 18.97 5.62 11.91
CA PRO A 56 20.08 5.82 10.97
C PRO A 56 20.59 4.50 10.36
N LEU A 57 21.05 4.58 9.12
CA LEU A 57 21.74 3.48 8.45
C LEU A 57 22.94 3.01 9.30
N GLY A 58 23.06 1.71 9.53
CA GLY A 58 24.10 1.08 10.35
C GLY A 58 23.74 1.00 11.83
N GLU A 59 22.64 1.59 12.27
CA GLU A 59 22.20 1.51 13.66
C GLU A 59 21.20 0.39 13.88
N ALA A 60 21.38 -0.39 14.96
CA ALA A 60 20.51 -1.49 15.30
C ALA A 60 19.26 -1.03 16.06
N LEU A 61 18.12 -1.63 15.74
CA LEU A 61 16.89 -1.60 16.51
C LEU A 61 16.82 -2.87 17.37
N ASP A 62 16.97 -2.75 18.66
CA ASP A 62 16.68 -3.81 19.60
C ASP A 62 15.24 -3.72 20.10
N TYR A 63 14.51 -4.83 20.08
CA TYR A 63 13.12 -4.85 20.52
C TYR A 63 12.68 -6.21 21.07
N GLU A 64 11.67 -6.18 21.96
CA GLU A 64 10.97 -7.38 22.42
C GLU A 64 9.72 -7.59 21.54
N LYS A 65 9.57 -8.81 21.04
CA LYS A 65 8.35 -9.26 20.39
C LYS A 65 7.64 -10.23 21.31
N LYS A 66 6.34 -10.02 21.52
CA LYS A 66 5.48 -10.92 22.27
C LYS A 66 4.56 -11.64 21.29
N SER A 67 4.60 -12.95 21.27
CA SER A 67 3.74 -13.79 20.45
C SER A 67 2.39 -14.05 21.11
N ARG A 68 1.41 -14.51 20.34
CA ARG A 68 0.04 -14.77 20.83
C ARG A 68 -0.02 -15.83 21.94
N ASP A 69 0.90 -16.76 21.96
CA ASP A 69 1.05 -17.81 23.00
C ASP A 69 1.70 -17.27 24.29
N GLY A 70 2.13 -16.01 24.30
CA GLY A 70 2.77 -15.33 25.42
C GLY A 70 4.29 -15.47 25.45
N SER A 71 4.90 -16.22 24.52
CA SER A 71 6.36 -16.30 24.38
C SER A 71 6.95 -14.93 24.02
N LYS A 72 8.19 -14.70 24.45
CA LYS A 72 8.91 -13.44 24.24
C LYS A 72 10.21 -13.69 23.51
N SER A 73 10.44 -12.91 22.48
CA SER A 73 11.67 -12.92 21.67
C SER A 73 12.37 -11.58 21.78
N GLN A 74 13.68 -11.59 22.09
CA GLN A 74 14.54 -10.42 22.00
C GLN A 74 15.21 -10.42 20.64
N LEU A 75 14.83 -9.47 19.81
CA LEU A 75 15.25 -9.37 18.41
C LEU A 75 16.05 -8.08 18.19
N SER A 76 16.90 -8.11 17.17
CA SER A 76 17.66 -6.94 16.71
C SER A 76 17.62 -6.88 15.20
N PHE A 77 17.16 -5.78 14.62
CA PHE A 77 17.15 -5.55 13.17
C PHE A 77 18.05 -4.37 12.80
N THR A 78 18.80 -4.51 11.72
CA THR A 78 19.74 -3.48 11.23
C THR A 78 19.77 -3.44 9.72
N ILE A 79 19.73 -2.27 9.11
CA ILE A 79 20.18 -2.06 7.74
C ILE A 79 21.66 -1.72 7.82
N LEU A 80 22.53 -2.68 7.43
CA LEU A 80 23.98 -2.52 7.55
C LEU A 80 24.53 -1.55 6.51
N GLU A 81 24.14 -1.75 5.26
CA GLU A 81 24.61 -1.00 4.10
C GLU A 81 23.50 -0.85 3.06
N SER A 82 23.67 0.14 2.20
CA SER A 82 22.73 0.45 1.11
C SER A 82 23.48 0.97 -0.10
N TRP A 83 23.10 0.51 -1.28
CA TRP A 83 23.62 0.96 -2.57
C TRP A 83 22.48 1.25 -3.52
N ARG A 84 22.65 2.29 -4.36
CA ARG A 84 21.66 2.69 -5.39
C ARG A 84 22.30 2.80 -6.76
N GLY A 85 21.47 2.60 -7.80
CA GLY A 85 21.85 2.74 -9.20
C GLY A 85 23.08 1.90 -9.56
N GLN A 86 24.03 2.48 -10.28
CA GLN A 86 25.23 1.77 -10.75
C GLN A 86 26.05 1.12 -9.63
N LYS A 87 26.05 1.69 -8.41
CA LYS A 87 26.76 1.08 -7.28
C LYS A 87 26.07 -0.21 -6.82
N ALA A 88 24.74 -0.22 -6.81
CA ALA A 88 23.97 -1.41 -6.49
C ALA A 88 24.18 -2.51 -7.53
N GLU A 89 24.17 -2.17 -8.83
CA GLU A 89 24.45 -3.10 -9.91
C GLU A 89 25.84 -3.71 -9.79
N ASN A 90 26.86 -2.90 -9.55
CA ASN A 90 28.22 -3.39 -9.39
C ASN A 90 28.35 -4.35 -8.18
N GLN A 91 27.66 -4.03 -7.08
CA GLN A 91 27.66 -4.89 -5.90
C GLN A 91 26.92 -6.20 -6.17
N LEU A 92 25.79 -6.15 -6.85
CA LEU A 92 25.02 -7.35 -7.25
C LEU A 92 25.84 -8.26 -8.16
N GLN A 93 26.60 -7.73 -9.11
CA GLN A 93 27.47 -8.53 -9.97
C GLN A 93 28.58 -9.24 -9.21
N GLN A 94 29.06 -8.65 -8.09
CA GLN A 94 30.04 -9.31 -7.22
C GLN A 94 29.42 -10.41 -6.37
N LEU A 95 28.22 -10.18 -5.84
CA LEU A 95 27.49 -11.11 -4.97
C LEU A 95 26.90 -12.27 -5.77
N ALA A 96 26.32 -11.98 -6.93
CA ALA A 96 25.66 -12.92 -7.81
C ALA A 96 26.19 -12.76 -9.24
N PRO A 97 27.30 -13.39 -9.63
CA PRO A 97 27.92 -13.25 -10.95
C PRO A 97 27.00 -13.69 -12.12
N SER A 98 26.00 -14.50 -11.82
CA SER A 98 24.95 -14.90 -12.79
C SER A 98 23.84 -13.86 -12.97
N TYR A 99 23.83 -12.81 -12.13
CA TYR A 99 22.89 -11.70 -12.25
C TYR A 99 23.09 -10.98 -13.58
N GLN A 100 22.03 -10.90 -14.35
CA GLN A 100 22.03 -10.17 -15.61
C GLN A 100 21.13 -8.95 -15.47
N PRO A 101 21.68 -7.74 -15.31
CA PRO A 101 20.90 -6.51 -15.13
C PRO A 101 19.90 -6.24 -16.27
N ASN A 102 20.09 -6.84 -17.42
CA ASN A 102 19.29 -6.63 -18.63
C ASN A 102 18.08 -7.56 -18.77
N ARG A 103 17.73 -8.38 -17.78
CA ARG A 103 16.55 -9.26 -17.87
C ARG A 103 15.23 -8.48 -17.94
N GLN A 104 15.19 -7.32 -17.31
CA GLN A 104 14.13 -6.31 -17.47
C GLN A 104 14.83 -4.95 -17.53
N PRO A 105 14.83 -4.26 -18.70
CA PRO A 105 15.39 -2.92 -18.75
C PRO A 105 14.64 -2.02 -17.80
N LEU A 106 15.41 -1.33 -16.95
CA LEU A 106 14.86 -0.29 -16.08
C LEU A 106 14.34 0.86 -16.96
N ASP A 107 13.27 1.49 -16.50
CA ASP A 107 12.86 2.75 -17.09
C ASP A 107 13.88 3.85 -16.72
N ASP A 108 13.92 4.92 -17.50
CA ASP A 108 14.90 6.02 -17.32
C ASP A 108 14.80 6.71 -15.94
N ASP A 109 13.63 6.63 -15.32
CA ASP A 109 13.33 7.18 -14.00
C ASP A 109 13.40 6.15 -12.86
N GLN A 110 13.94 4.96 -13.11
CA GLN A 110 14.13 3.89 -12.14
C GLN A 110 15.61 3.55 -11.93
N GLU A 111 15.88 3.01 -10.76
CA GLU A 111 17.18 2.47 -10.39
C GLU A 111 17.04 1.28 -9.45
N ILE A 112 18.12 0.51 -9.34
CA ILE A 112 18.21 -0.59 -8.37
C ILE A 112 18.59 -0.03 -7.01
N LEU A 113 17.90 -0.49 -5.97
CA LEU A 113 18.27 -0.37 -4.58
C LEU A 113 18.65 -1.75 -4.05
N LEU A 114 19.84 -1.87 -3.47
CA LEU A 114 20.33 -3.05 -2.77
C LEU A 114 20.53 -2.71 -1.31
N LEU A 115 19.89 -3.45 -0.42
CA LEU A 115 20.07 -3.34 1.03
C LEU A 115 20.76 -4.58 1.57
N HIS A 116 21.75 -4.40 2.45
CA HIS A 116 22.30 -5.46 3.28
C HIS A 116 21.63 -5.39 4.65
N LEU A 117 20.88 -6.41 5.01
CA LEU A 117 20.05 -6.47 6.19
C LEU A 117 20.61 -7.51 7.17
N LYS A 118 20.51 -7.24 8.45
CA LYS A 118 20.83 -8.20 9.51
C LYS A 118 19.68 -8.29 10.50
N LEU A 119 19.35 -9.52 10.87
CA LEU A 119 18.42 -9.83 11.95
C LEU A 119 19.12 -10.76 12.92
N ALA A 120 19.04 -10.47 14.23
CA ALA A 120 19.58 -11.31 15.30
C ALA A 120 18.47 -11.71 16.27
N TYR A 121 18.34 -12.99 16.55
CA TYR A 121 17.46 -13.54 17.60
C TYR A 121 18.31 -13.73 18.86
N LYS A 122 18.39 -12.70 19.68
CA LYS A 122 19.33 -12.63 20.82
C LYS A 122 18.97 -13.62 21.94
N SER A 123 17.71 -13.68 22.31
CA SER A 123 17.22 -14.60 23.36
C SER A 123 15.69 -14.74 23.30
N GLY A 124 15.17 -15.85 23.83
CA GLY A 124 13.75 -16.16 23.91
C GLY A 124 13.51 -17.57 24.40
N ASP A 125 12.29 -18.10 24.20
CA ASP A 125 11.98 -19.49 24.44
C ASP A 125 12.73 -20.36 23.42
N GLU A 126 13.46 -21.38 23.88
CA GLU A 126 14.26 -22.28 23.03
C GLU A 126 13.43 -23.02 21.97
N ASN A 127 12.15 -23.19 22.20
CA ASN A 127 11.24 -23.85 21.27
C ASN A 127 10.45 -22.88 20.38
N HIS A 128 10.63 -21.57 20.57
CA HIS A 128 9.92 -20.58 19.79
C HIS A 128 10.72 -20.17 18.55
N GLU A 129 10.10 -20.37 17.39
CA GLU A 129 10.67 -20.01 16.10
C GLU A 129 10.23 -18.63 15.63
N GLU A 130 11.10 -17.94 14.94
CA GLU A 130 10.83 -16.67 14.25
C GLU A 130 11.16 -16.80 12.76
N PHE A 131 10.57 -15.91 11.94
CA PHE A 131 10.85 -15.84 10.51
C PHE A 131 11.63 -14.56 10.18
N THR A 132 12.69 -14.66 9.39
CA THR A 132 13.61 -13.56 9.08
C THR A 132 12.93 -12.36 8.44
N ASN A 133 12.02 -12.58 7.48
CA ASN A 133 11.37 -11.48 6.73
C ASN A 133 9.97 -11.14 7.24
N ALA A 134 9.54 -11.69 8.40
CA ALA A 134 8.19 -11.48 8.92
C ALA A 134 7.82 -10.00 9.15
N GLY A 135 8.83 -9.14 9.36
CA GLY A 135 8.64 -7.70 9.53
C GLY A 135 8.70 -6.88 8.24
N ILE A 136 8.97 -7.51 7.08
CA ILE A 136 9.16 -6.80 5.80
C ILE A 136 7.93 -6.95 4.92
N ILE A 137 7.01 -6.00 5.06
CA ILE A 137 5.76 -5.94 4.27
C ILE A 137 5.65 -4.55 3.66
N ASN A 138 5.67 -4.45 2.32
CA ASN A 138 5.67 -3.16 1.62
C ASN A 138 6.67 -2.18 2.24
N PRO A 139 7.97 -2.49 2.15
CA PRO A 139 8.96 -1.88 3.02
C PRO A 139 9.32 -0.44 2.64
N PHE A 140 9.05 -0.01 1.41
CA PHE A 140 9.52 1.29 0.93
C PHE A 140 8.40 2.31 0.80
N PHE A 141 8.68 3.51 1.32
CA PHE A 141 7.83 4.69 1.16
C PHE A 141 8.72 5.89 0.81
N ASP A 142 8.16 6.83 0.06
CA ASP A 142 8.77 8.15 -0.03
C ASP A 142 8.53 8.95 1.27
N LEU A 143 9.16 10.11 1.39
CA LEU A 143 9.01 10.95 2.59
C LEU A 143 7.60 11.53 2.74
N SER A 144 6.81 11.60 1.67
CA SER A 144 5.41 12.03 1.75
C SER A 144 4.50 10.95 2.34
N GLY A 145 4.94 9.69 2.36
CA GLY A 145 4.20 8.53 2.82
C GLY A 145 3.56 7.71 1.70
N SER A 146 3.92 7.96 0.44
CA SER A 146 3.45 7.17 -0.70
C SER A 146 4.26 5.87 -0.78
N GLY A 147 3.58 4.73 -0.80
CA GLY A 147 4.21 3.43 -0.94
C GLY A 147 4.84 3.23 -2.31
N ILE A 148 6.05 2.71 -2.33
CA ILE A 148 6.76 2.36 -3.55
C ILE A 148 6.38 0.92 -3.91
N PRO A 149 5.92 0.65 -5.15
CA PRO A 149 5.66 -0.70 -5.60
C PRO A 149 6.93 -1.55 -5.53
N ASN A 150 6.82 -2.74 -4.97
CA ASN A 150 7.93 -3.69 -4.99
C ASN A 150 7.97 -4.36 -6.36
N GLU A 151 8.94 -3.99 -7.17
CA GLU A 151 9.29 -4.70 -8.38
C GLU A 151 10.57 -5.49 -8.09
N TYR A 152 10.50 -6.83 -8.18
CA TYR A 152 11.66 -7.69 -7.97
C TYR A 152 12.50 -7.77 -9.22
N VAL A 153 13.80 -7.55 -9.07
CA VAL A 153 14.76 -7.50 -10.20
C VAL A 153 15.54 -8.78 -10.35
N ALA A 154 15.83 -9.48 -9.27
CA ALA A 154 16.70 -10.65 -9.31
C ALA A 154 16.30 -11.72 -8.30
N ASP A 155 16.41 -12.97 -8.74
CA ASP A 155 16.52 -14.09 -7.82
C ASP A 155 17.98 -14.11 -7.30
N LEU A 156 18.20 -13.60 -6.11
CA LEU A 156 19.47 -13.84 -5.43
C LEU A 156 19.58 -15.31 -5.05
N PRO A 157 20.80 -15.88 -5.03
CA PRO A 157 21.02 -17.19 -4.43
C PRO A 157 20.44 -17.22 -3.01
N ASP A 158 19.82 -18.36 -2.62
CA ASP A 158 19.13 -18.53 -1.35
C ASP A 158 20.04 -18.15 -0.15
N GLU A 159 21.33 -18.42 -0.26
CA GLU A 159 22.33 -18.09 0.78
C GLU A 159 22.62 -16.60 0.92
N LEU A 160 22.26 -15.79 -0.07
CA LEU A 160 22.45 -14.33 -0.08
C LEU A 160 21.15 -13.57 0.12
N ALA A 161 20.02 -14.19 -0.17
CA ALA A 161 18.74 -13.52 -0.07
C ALA A 161 18.34 -13.33 1.41
N PHE A 162 17.83 -12.15 1.74
CA PHE A 162 17.14 -11.95 3.01
C PHE A 162 15.71 -12.51 2.87
N ASP A 163 15.64 -13.85 2.90
CA ASP A 163 14.42 -14.60 2.64
C ASP A 163 13.79 -15.14 3.95
N MET A 164 12.68 -15.83 3.79
CA MET A 164 11.91 -16.40 4.88
C MET A 164 12.59 -17.67 5.41
N LEU A 165 13.44 -17.50 6.41
CA LEU A 165 14.09 -18.59 7.14
C LEU A 165 13.49 -18.71 8.54
N THR A 166 13.30 -19.94 8.99
CA THR A 166 12.96 -20.24 10.38
C THR A 166 14.23 -20.28 11.22
N TRP A 167 14.22 -19.65 12.40
CA TRP A 167 15.38 -19.59 13.27
C TRP A 167 15.00 -19.50 14.74
N TYR A 168 15.97 -19.71 15.60
CA TYR A 168 15.82 -19.91 17.03
C TYR A 168 16.74 -18.98 17.81
N PRO A 169 16.55 -18.83 19.14
CA PRO A 169 17.41 -18.01 19.99
C PRO A 169 18.88 -18.30 19.79
N GLY A 170 19.68 -17.24 19.69
CA GLY A 170 21.13 -17.31 19.44
C GLY A 170 21.53 -17.31 17.96
N ASN A 171 20.58 -17.42 17.03
CA ASN A 171 20.89 -17.31 15.61
C ASN A 171 20.96 -15.86 15.14
N GLU A 172 21.85 -15.63 14.17
CA GLU A 172 21.92 -14.41 13.39
C GLU A 172 21.86 -14.75 11.90
N HIS A 173 21.21 -13.89 11.14
CA HIS A 173 21.18 -14.00 9.69
C HIS A 173 21.40 -12.62 9.09
N ASP A 174 22.29 -12.55 8.12
CA ASP A 174 22.40 -11.40 7.23
C ASP A 174 22.15 -11.83 5.79
N GLY A 175 21.65 -10.89 4.99
CA GLY A 175 21.29 -11.16 3.61
C GLY A 175 20.92 -9.86 2.90
N TYR A 176 20.59 -10.00 1.63
CA TYR A 176 20.36 -8.86 0.76
C TYR A 176 18.91 -8.80 0.30
N LEU A 177 18.40 -7.58 0.20
CA LEU A 177 17.11 -7.25 -0.41
C LEU A 177 17.36 -6.37 -1.63
N VAL A 178 16.80 -6.77 -2.77
CA VAL A 178 16.90 -6.02 -4.03
C VAL A 178 15.53 -5.46 -4.40
N ALA A 179 15.47 -4.18 -4.75
CA ALA A 179 14.26 -3.53 -5.19
C ALA A 179 14.52 -2.60 -6.39
N ILE A 180 13.54 -2.42 -7.26
CA ILE A 180 13.49 -1.31 -8.21
C ILE A 180 12.77 -0.15 -7.54
N VAL A 181 13.39 1.00 -7.54
CA VAL A 181 12.86 2.20 -6.90
C VAL A 181 12.93 3.41 -7.84
N PRO A 182 12.12 4.45 -7.62
CA PRO A 182 12.25 5.69 -8.37
C PRO A 182 13.63 6.32 -8.16
N LYS A 183 14.25 6.76 -9.27
CA LYS A 183 15.56 7.39 -9.28
C LYS A 183 15.52 8.72 -8.51
N ASP A 184 16.61 9.00 -7.79
CA ASP A 184 16.81 10.24 -7.04
C ASP A 184 15.69 10.58 -6.02
N THR A 185 14.82 9.63 -5.68
CA THR A 185 13.74 9.83 -4.71
C THR A 185 14.21 9.42 -3.32
N PRO A 186 14.18 10.31 -2.32
CA PRO A 186 14.47 9.96 -0.94
C PRO A 186 13.46 8.93 -0.42
N LEU A 187 13.96 7.81 0.11
CA LEU A 187 13.14 6.70 0.58
C LEU A 187 13.39 6.42 2.06
N ILE A 188 12.37 5.89 2.71
CA ILE A 188 12.48 5.27 4.02
C ILE A 188 12.08 3.81 3.93
N PHE A 189 12.75 2.98 4.72
CA PHE A 189 12.43 1.57 4.87
C PHE A 189 11.56 1.37 6.12
N SER A 190 10.52 0.61 6.02
CA SER A 190 9.56 0.34 7.07
C SER A 190 9.66 -1.11 7.51
N TYR A 191 9.73 -1.34 8.81
CA TYR A 191 9.82 -2.64 9.45
C TYR A 191 8.74 -2.79 10.53
N PHE A 192 8.10 -3.96 10.63
CA PHE A 192 7.14 -4.29 11.68
C PHE A 192 7.81 -5.12 12.78
N LYS A 193 7.78 -4.64 14.02
CA LYS A 193 8.37 -5.35 15.16
C LYS A 193 7.53 -6.54 15.65
N GLY A 194 6.22 -6.44 15.50
CA GLY A 194 5.31 -7.47 16.00
C GLY A 194 3.97 -7.47 15.26
N GLY A 195 3.11 -6.51 15.50
CA GLY A 195 1.83 -6.36 14.82
C GLY A 195 1.90 -5.37 13.65
N LEU A 196 0.88 -5.35 12.80
CA LEU A 196 0.78 -4.44 11.64
C LEU A 196 0.78 -2.95 12.04
N THR A 197 0.49 -2.63 13.29
CA THR A 197 0.49 -1.27 13.84
C THR A 197 1.81 -0.89 14.53
N ASP A 198 2.75 -1.82 14.68
CA ASP A 198 4.04 -1.57 15.35
C ASP A 198 5.16 -1.37 14.33
N ARG A 199 5.01 -0.31 13.55
CA ARG A 199 5.90 0.06 12.45
C ARG A 199 7.03 0.95 12.93
N VAL A 200 8.25 0.66 12.46
CA VAL A 200 9.46 1.46 12.68
C VAL A 200 10.10 1.78 11.34
N PHE A 201 10.67 2.97 11.22
CA PHE A 201 11.29 3.45 9.99
C PHE A 201 12.80 3.55 10.12
N PHE A 202 13.50 3.24 9.03
CA PHE A 202 14.94 3.31 8.88
C PHE A 202 15.31 4.21 7.71
N GLN A 203 16.43 4.93 7.85
CA GLN A 203 17.06 5.60 6.74
C GLN A 203 17.63 4.57 5.75
N VAL A 204 17.40 4.81 4.47
CA VAL A 204 17.96 4.01 3.37
C VAL A 204 19.33 4.55 2.95
N GLU A 205 19.61 5.82 3.20
CA GLU A 205 20.87 6.48 2.85
C GLU A 205 21.48 7.21 4.05
N LYS A 206 22.81 7.19 4.13
CA LYS A 206 23.53 7.87 5.21
C LYS A 206 23.40 9.38 5.07
N GLY A 207 22.91 10.03 6.14
CA GLY A 207 22.76 11.49 6.19
C GLY A 207 21.61 12.02 5.32
N GLN A 208 20.68 11.16 4.95
CA GLN A 208 19.48 11.54 4.21
C GLN A 208 18.68 12.60 4.98
N ASP A 209 18.24 13.65 4.26
CA ASP A 209 17.23 14.56 4.79
C ASP A 209 15.88 13.81 4.90
N THR A 210 15.36 13.71 6.11
CA THR A 210 14.12 13.01 6.42
C THR A 210 12.98 13.98 6.74
N THR A 211 13.09 15.24 6.32
CA THR A 211 12.03 16.22 6.51
C THR A 211 10.76 15.78 5.78
N VAL A 212 9.72 15.45 6.54
CA VAL A 212 8.42 15.05 6.00
C VAL A 212 7.72 16.30 5.45
N PRO A 213 7.30 16.29 4.17
CA PRO A 213 6.55 17.41 3.60
C PRO A 213 5.23 17.62 4.35
N THR A 214 4.99 18.84 4.81
CA THR A 214 3.70 19.20 5.44
C THR A 214 2.70 19.50 4.33
N LYS A 215 1.63 18.69 4.24
CA LYS A 215 0.49 18.98 3.37
C LYS A 215 -0.66 19.52 4.22
N GLU A 216 -1.21 20.67 3.86
CA GLU A 216 -2.44 21.16 4.48
C GLU A 216 -3.63 20.30 4.07
N VAL A 217 -4.46 19.94 5.04
CA VAL A 217 -5.75 19.28 4.79
C VAL A 217 -6.78 20.35 4.52
N GLN A 218 -7.18 20.50 3.28
CA GLN A 218 -8.33 21.37 2.98
C GLN A 218 -9.61 20.71 3.48
N ALA A 219 -10.35 21.41 4.30
CA ALA A 219 -11.70 21.00 4.72
C ALA A 219 -12.64 20.97 3.51
N GLU A 220 -13.61 20.06 3.52
CA GLU A 220 -14.69 20.05 2.53
C GLU A 220 -15.49 21.35 2.60
N THR A 221 -15.75 21.94 1.45
CA THR A 221 -16.72 23.02 1.35
C THR A 221 -18.15 22.51 1.58
N PRO A 222 -19.11 23.35 1.96
CA PRO A 222 -20.52 22.95 2.08
C PRO A 222 -21.11 22.34 0.78
N GLU A 223 -20.60 22.74 -0.36
CA GLU A 223 -20.99 22.18 -1.65
C GLU A 223 -20.41 20.76 -1.84
N GLN A 224 -19.12 20.57 -1.60
CA GLN A 224 -18.44 19.28 -1.71
C GLN A 224 -19.03 18.25 -0.75
N ALA A 225 -19.50 18.68 0.43
CA ALA A 225 -20.15 17.80 1.39
C ALA A 225 -21.42 17.10 0.85
N GLN A 226 -22.08 17.71 -0.14
CA GLN A 226 -23.29 17.17 -0.78
C GLN A 226 -23.00 16.18 -1.91
N TRP A 227 -21.75 16.11 -2.42
CA TRP A 227 -21.38 15.21 -3.51
C TRP A 227 -21.23 13.76 -3.03
N GLY A 228 -21.32 12.85 -3.99
CA GLY A 228 -21.03 11.43 -3.79
C GLY A 228 -22.27 10.55 -3.75
N THR A 229 -23.48 11.08 -3.94
CA THR A 229 -24.69 10.28 -4.17
C THR A 229 -24.91 10.01 -5.67
N LYS A 230 -25.83 9.11 -6.03
CA LYS A 230 -26.19 8.86 -7.43
C LYS A 230 -26.79 10.11 -8.09
N GLU A 231 -27.58 10.86 -7.33
CA GLU A 231 -28.26 12.07 -7.79
C GLU A 231 -27.32 13.28 -7.90
N LYS A 232 -26.31 13.31 -7.04
CA LYS A 232 -25.28 14.33 -7.01
C LYS A 232 -23.88 13.70 -6.90
N PRO A 233 -23.40 13.04 -7.96
CA PRO A 233 -22.09 12.42 -7.96
C PRO A 233 -20.97 13.45 -7.77
N VAL A 234 -19.79 12.99 -7.39
CA VAL A 234 -18.60 13.82 -7.36
C VAL A 234 -18.29 14.26 -8.80
N PRO A 235 -18.19 15.55 -9.08
CA PRO A 235 -17.87 16.03 -10.42
C PRO A 235 -16.52 15.47 -10.91
N PHE A 236 -16.39 15.30 -12.20
CA PHE A 236 -15.15 14.83 -12.82
C PHE A 236 -13.96 15.72 -12.44
N THR A 237 -12.82 15.12 -12.11
CA THR A 237 -11.60 15.76 -11.59
C THR A 237 -11.67 16.35 -10.18
N GLU A 238 -12.86 16.35 -9.57
CA GLU A 238 -12.98 16.80 -8.18
C GLU A 238 -12.63 15.70 -7.19
N THR A 239 -12.20 16.10 -6.00
CA THR A 239 -11.79 15.21 -4.93
C THR A 239 -12.90 15.05 -3.90
N LYS A 240 -13.17 13.82 -3.50
CA LYS A 240 -14.09 13.52 -2.40
C LYS A 240 -13.38 12.84 -1.25
N PRO A 241 -13.40 13.41 -0.03
CA PRO A 241 -12.96 12.70 1.16
C PRO A 241 -13.99 11.64 1.59
N ILE A 242 -13.49 10.49 1.98
CA ILE A 242 -14.23 9.43 2.64
C ILE A 242 -13.72 9.36 4.07
N ASN A 243 -14.47 9.97 4.99
CA ASN A 243 -14.13 9.94 6.40
C ASN A 243 -14.79 8.73 7.06
N TYR A 244 -14.01 7.93 7.75
CA TYR A 244 -14.48 6.77 8.48
C TYR A 244 -13.65 6.51 9.72
N VAL A 245 -14.13 5.64 10.59
CA VAL A 245 -13.44 5.26 11.81
C VAL A 245 -13.23 3.74 11.81
N VAL A 246 -12.06 3.33 12.26
CA VAL A 246 -11.71 1.92 12.38
C VAL A 246 -11.35 1.63 13.83
N PRO A 247 -11.95 0.60 14.45
CA PRO A 247 -11.45 0.11 15.73
C PRO A 247 -10.09 -0.56 15.51
N TYR A 248 -9.13 -0.28 16.37
CA TYR A 248 -7.84 -0.96 16.36
C TYR A 248 -7.49 -1.46 17.74
N GLU A 249 -6.77 -2.55 17.82
CA GLU A 249 -6.33 -3.12 19.07
C GLU A 249 -5.16 -2.31 19.63
N VAL A 250 -5.37 -1.73 20.81
CA VAL A 250 -4.29 -1.13 21.59
C VAL A 250 -3.83 -2.20 22.56
N SER A 251 -2.56 -2.64 22.43
CA SER A 251 -1.97 -3.75 23.20
C SER A 251 -2.47 -3.80 24.66
N ASP A 252 -2.90 -4.96 25.09
CA ASP A 252 -3.33 -5.33 26.46
C ASP A 252 -4.42 -4.46 27.12
N SER A 253 -4.80 -3.32 26.57
CA SER A 253 -5.69 -2.33 27.21
C SER A 253 -7.03 -2.09 26.52
N GLY A 254 -7.32 -2.79 25.42
CA GLY A 254 -8.60 -2.66 24.73
C GLY A 254 -8.50 -2.11 23.31
N TYR A 255 -9.62 -1.60 22.80
CA TYR A 255 -9.72 -1.05 21.44
C TYR A 255 -9.67 0.46 21.45
N GLY A 256 -8.84 1.03 20.58
CA GLY A 256 -8.87 2.44 20.21
C GLY A 256 -9.73 2.68 18.97
N ILE A 257 -10.00 3.93 18.68
CA ILE A 257 -10.71 4.35 17.45
C ILE A 257 -9.77 5.23 16.65
N LEU A 258 -9.55 4.84 15.39
CA LEU A 258 -8.75 5.59 14.41
C LEU A 258 -9.69 6.29 13.43
N ALA A 259 -9.58 7.60 13.32
CA ALA A 259 -10.26 8.37 12.28
C ALA A 259 -9.37 8.45 11.04
N ILE A 260 -9.90 8.01 9.91
CA ILE A 260 -9.22 8.03 8.62
C ILE A 260 -9.95 8.98 7.68
N SER A 261 -9.20 9.88 7.03
CA SER A 261 -9.68 10.72 5.93
C SER A 261 -8.95 10.30 4.66
N HIS A 262 -9.61 9.45 3.90
CA HIS A 262 -9.15 8.94 2.61
C HIS A 262 -9.80 9.74 1.49
N ARG A 263 -9.00 10.28 0.57
CA ARG A 263 -9.47 11.13 -0.53
C ARG A 263 -9.29 10.42 -1.85
N ILE A 264 -10.29 10.48 -2.70
CA ILE A 264 -10.29 9.85 -4.03
C ILE A 264 -10.61 10.91 -5.08
N THR A 265 -9.90 10.83 -6.20
CA THR A 265 -10.10 11.68 -7.38
C THR A 265 -10.02 10.83 -8.64
N VAL A 266 -10.95 11.02 -9.57
CA VAL A 266 -10.82 10.51 -10.94
C VAL A 266 -10.16 11.60 -11.78
N LEU A 267 -8.89 11.40 -12.10
CA LEU A 267 -8.07 12.40 -12.80
C LEU A 267 -8.33 12.44 -14.30
N ASN A 268 -8.60 11.26 -14.89
CA ASN A 268 -8.88 11.13 -16.32
C ASN A 268 -9.63 9.84 -16.60
N ALA A 269 -10.35 9.81 -17.73
CA ALA A 269 -11.06 8.64 -18.22
C ALA A 269 -10.98 8.56 -19.75
N TRP A 270 -10.80 7.36 -20.27
CA TRP A 270 -10.79 7.07 -21.70
C TRP A 270 -11.78 5.96 -22.00
N ARG A 271 -12.46 6.05 -23.14
CA ARG A 271 -13.41 5.07 -23.65
C ARG A 271 -13.13 4.77 -25.13
N GLY A 272 -13.73 3.68 -25.65
CA GLY A 272 -13.62 3.28 -27.05
C GLY A 272 -12.17 3.06 -27.51
N ASP A 273 -11.84 3.52 -28.71
CA ASP A 273 -10.52 3.30 -29.32
C ASP A 273 -9.36 3.87 -28.49
N GLN A 274 -9.57 5.02 -27.83
CA GLN A 274 -8.54 5.60 -26.98
C GLN A 274 -8.28 4.73 -25.73
N ALA A 275 -9.31 4.17 -25.13
CA ALA A 275 -9.17 3.27 -23.99
C ALA A 275 -8.53 1.95 -24.43
N ASN A 276 -8.89 1.46 -25.63
CA ASN A 276 -8.32 0.26 -26.20
C ASN A 276 -6.80 0.42 -26.40
N GLN A 277 -6.37 1.51 -27.04
CA GLN A 277 -4.94 1.80 -27.19
C GLN A 277 -4.24 1.94 -25.83
N LYS A 278 -4.85 2.65 -24.88
CA LYS A 278 -4.30 2.83 -23.54
C LYS A 278 -4.16 1.51 -22.79
N ALA A 279 -5.14 0.61 -22.91
CA ALA A 279 -5.08 -0.73 -22.32
C ALA A 279 -3.94 -1.56 -22.92
N MET A 280 -3.76 -1.53 -24.25
CA MET A 280 -2.62 -2.18 -24.93
C MET A 280 -1.27 -1.65 -24.44
N ASP A 281 -1.16 -0.36 -24.16
CA ASP A 281 0.08 0.25 -23.65
C ASP A 281 0.40 -0.18 -22.22
N LEU A 282 -0.63 -0.34 -21.38
CA LEU A 282 -0.52 -0.60 -19.95
C LEU A 282 -0.44 -2.07 -19.58
N LEU A 283 -1.21 -2.94 -20.24
CA LEU A 283 -1.28 -4.37 -19.90
C LEU A 283 -0.21 -5.20 -20.61
N SER A 284 0.14 -6.34 -20.00
CA SER A 284 0.89 -7.36 -20.74
C SER A 284 0.10 -7.81 -21.97
N PRO A 285 0.75 -8.28 -23.06
CA PRO A 285 0.03 -8.73 -24.26
C PRO A 285 -0.99 -9.84 -23.96
N ASP A 286 -0.63 -10.77 -23.07
CA ASP A 286 -1.50 -11.88 -22.68
C ASP A 286 -2.70 -11.40 -21.89
N ASP A 287 -2.49 -10.50 -20.92
CA ASP A 287 -3.59 -9.95 -20.12
C ASP A 287 -4.52 -9.05 -20.92
N TYR A 288 -3.96 -8.26 -21.86
CA TYR A 288 -4.77 -7.49 -22.79
C TYR A 288 -5.66 -8.41 -23.64
N GLN A 289 -5.09 -9.49 -24.19
CA GLN A 289 -5.84 -10.43 -25.03
C GLN A 289 -6.93 -11.15 -24.22
N HIS A 290 -6.60 -11.64 -23.02
CA HIS A 290 -7.59 -12.27 -22.14
C HIS A 290 -8.76 -11.33 -21.83
N MET A 291 -8.45 -10.07 -21.49
CA MET A 291 -9.49 -9.09 -21.16
C MET A 291 -10.33 -8.74 -22.38
N ALA A 292 -9.73 -8.67 -23.58
CA ALA A 292 -10.42 -8.41 -24.82
C ALA A 292 -11.35 -9.59 -25.22
N ASP A 293 -10.88 -10.83 -25.03
CA ASP A 293 -11.67 -12.04 -25.33
C ASP A 293 -12.85 -12.22 -24.37
N ASP A 294 -12.71 -11.78 -23.11
CA ASP A 294 -13.76 -11.85 -22.11
C ASP A 294 -14.83 -10.74 -22.27
N MET A 295 -14.54 -9.69 -23.06
CA MET A 295 -15.50 -8.62 -23.29
C MET A 295 -16.67 -9.06 -24.16
N LYS A 296 -17.87 -8.70 -23.75
CA LYS A 296 -19.07 -8.89 -24.54
C LYS A 296 -19.13 -7.89 -25.71
N SER A 297 -19.90 -8.22 -26.73
CA SER A 297 -20.05 -7.36 -27.94
C SER A 297 -20.61 -5.96 -27.65
N ASP A 298 -21.37 -5.81 -26.56
CA ASP A 298 -21.96 -4.57 -26.06
C ASP A 298 -21.05 -3.81 -25.08
N GLN A 299 -19.82 -4.29 -24.87
CA GLN A 299 -18.82 -3.69 -23.98
C GLN A 299 -17.64 -3.10 -24.74
N GLU A 300 -16.97 -2.18 -24.07
CA GLU A 300 -15.72 -1.55 -24.49
C GLU A 300 -14.77 -1.42 -23.31
N PHE A 301 -13.50 -1.14 -23.56
CA PHE A 301 -12.58 -0.74 -22.49
C PHE A 301 -12.94 0.63 -21.94
N LEU A 302 -12.91 0.74 -20.61
CA LEU A 302 -12.84 1.99 -19.87
C LEU A 302 -11.51 2.00 -19.11
N VAL A 303 -10.68 3.01 -19.33
CA VAL A 303 -9.46 3.22 -18.56
C VAL A 303 -9.64 4.46 -17.70
N LEU A 304 -9.46 4.32 -16.41
CA LEU A 304 -9.52 5.41 -15.42
C LEU A 304 -8.11 5.68 -14.91
N HIS A 305 -7.72 6.95 -14.85
CA HIS A 305 -6.55 7.40 -14.09
C HIS A 305 -7.06 7.99 -12.78
N MET A 306 -6.66 7.40 -11.67
CA MET A 306 -7.18 7.72 -10.34
C MET A 306 -6.05 8.13 -9.40
N GLU A 307 -6.39 8.93 -8.41
CA GLU A 307 -5.54 9.27 -7.28
C GLU A 307 -6.27 8.96 -5.97
N SER A 308 -5.55 8.36 -5.04
CA SER A 308 -5.92 8.28 -3.64
C SER A 308 -4.90 8.98 -2.79
N SER A 309 -5.32 9.64 -1.71
CA SER A 309 -4.41 10.22 -0.72
C SER A 309 -4.97 10.12 0.68
N LEU A 310 -4.08 10.11 1.67
CA LEU A 310 -4.44 10.12 3.08
C LEU A 310 -4.15 11.50 3.70
N ALA A 311 -4.99 11.91 4.65
CA ALA A 311 -4.72 13.09 5.43
C ALA A 311 -3.41 12.92 6.22
N PRO A 312 -2.57 13.97 6.35
CA PRO A 312 -1.29 13.91 7.07
C PRO A 312 -1.45 13.70 8.59
N THR A 313 -2.67 13.84 9.11
CA THR A 313 -3.00 13.59 10.53
C THR A 313 -3.03 12.11 10.90
N LEU A 314 -2.98 11.20 9.90
CA LEU A 314 -2.89 9.77 10.19
C LEU A 314 -1.52 9.44 10.80
N GLU A 315 -1.50 8.78 11.96
CA GLU A 315 -0.27 8.37 12.60
C GLU A 315 0.53 7.38 11.72
N ASP A 316 1.86 7.50 11.74
CA ASP A 316 2.77 6.71 10.88
C ASP A 316 2.70 5.19 11.08
N LYS A 317 2.23 4.73 12.24
CA LYS A 317 2.03 3.30 12.51
C LYS A 317 0.87 2.69 11.73
N PHE A 318 -0.03 3.51 11.19
CA PHE A 318 -1.15 3.09 10.37
C PHE A 318 -0.89 3.35 8.90
N PHE A 319 -1.41 2.48 8.08
CA PHE A 319 -1.38 2.63 6.64
C PHE A 319 -2.72 2.21 6.06
N GLU A 320 -3.03 2.73 4.89
CA GLU A 320 -4.24 2.42 4.14
C GLU A 320 -3.86 2.04 2.72
N SER A 321 -4.63 1.17 2.12
CA SER A 321 -4.48 0.84 0.70
C SER A 321 -5.42 1.64 -0.18
N SER A 322 -4.99 1.94 -1.40
CA SER A 322 -5.91 2.40 -2.43
C SER A 322 -7.02 1.35 -2.65
N PRO A 323 -8.23 1.75 -3.03
CA PRO A 323 -9.30 0.80 -3.33
C PRO A 323 -8.85 -0.19 -4.40
N SER A 324 -9.05 -1.48 -4.16
CA SER A 324 -8.88 -2.51 -5.17
C SER A 324 -10.08 -2.51 -6.14
N LYS A 325 -9.94 -3.17 -7.29
CA LYS A 325 -11.04 -3.29 -8.26
C LYS A 325 -12.29 -3.98 -7.70
N SER A 326 -12.17 -4.79 -6.64
CA SER A 326 -13.33 -5.36 -5.95
C SER A 326 -14.19 -4.31 -5.24
N HIS A 327 -13.61 -3.15 -4.93
CA HIS A 327 -14.30 -2.01 -4.34
C HIS A 327 -14.83 -1.03 -5.39
N LEU A 328 -14.56 -1.28 -6.67
CA LEU A 328 -14.94 -0.43 -7.79
C LEU A 328 -16.01 -1.14 -8.62
N SER A 329 -17.05 -0.42 -9.00
CA SER A 329 -18.02 -0.86 -10.00
C SER A 329 -18.50 0.32 -10.83
N LEU A 330 -19.04 0.01 -11.99
CA LEU A 330 -19.70 1.02 -12.82
C LEU A 330 -21.20 0.89 -12.62
N VAL A 331 -21.89 2.03 -12.58
CA VAL A 331 -23.34 2.08 -12.45
C VAL A 331 -23.89 2.81 -13.67
N ASP A 332 -24.78 2.16 -14.40
CA ASP A 332 -25.44 2.72 -15.58
C ASP A 332 -26.62 3.65 -15.22
N SER A 333 -27.22 4.22 -16.24
CA SER A 333 -28.38 5.13 -16.10
C SER A 333 -29.62 4.46 -15.50
N GLN A 334 -29.70 3.12 -15.54
CA GLN A 334 -30.79 2.34 -14.96
C GLN A 334 -30.49 1.93 -13.51
N GLY A 335 -29.30 2.23 -13.02
CA GLY A 335 -28.84 1.89 -11.68
C GLY A 335 -28.32 0.45 -11.54
N GLN A 336 -28.04 -0.23 -12.68
CA GLN A 336 -27.44 -1.56 -12.67
C GLN A 336 -25.95 -1.48 -12.42
N ASP A 337 -25.44 -2.32 -11.51
CA ASP A 337 -24.04 -2.46 -11.21
C ASP A 337 -23.33 -3.39 -12.20
N HIS A 338 -22.23 -2.90 -12.78
CA HIS A 338 -21.32 -3.66 -13.62
C HIS A 338 -20.03 -3.90 -12.83
N VAL A 339 -19.90 -5.10 -12.28
CA VAL A 339 -18.73 -5.50 -11.47
C VAL A 339 -17.80 -6.32 -12.33
N PHE A 340 -16.54 -5.98 -12.33
CA PHE A 340 -15.50 -6.73 -13.00
C PHE A 340 -14.74 -7.65 -12.01
N LYS A 341 -14.60 -8.92 -12.36
CA LYS A 341 -13.97 -9.95 -11.50
C LYS A 341 -12.65 -10.50 -12.07
N GLY A 342 -12.21 -10.06 -13.23
CA GLY A 342 -11.00 -10.54 -13.88
C GLY A 342 -9.73 -10.06 -13.17
N PHE A 343 -8.65 -10.83 -13.28
CA PHE A 343 -7.30 -10.44 -12.90
C PHE A 343 -6.53 -10.08 -14.15
N TYR A 344 -5.73 -9.02 -14.08
CA TYR A 344 -4.80 -8.62 -15.13
C TYR A 344 -3.55 -8.01 -14.51
N GLN A 345 -2.45 -8.10 -15.22
CA GLN A 345 -1.16 -7.55 -14.79
C GLN A 345 -0.77 -6.38 -15.69
N PHE A 346 -0.39 -5.29 -15.07
CA PHE A 346 0.23 -4.18 -15.76
C PHE A 346 1.66 -4.55 -16.17
N LYS A 347 2.13 -4.03 -17.31
CA LYS A 347 3.53 -4.12 -17.70
C LYS A 347 4.46 -3.57 -16.63
N LYS A 348 3.98 -2.50 -15.95
CA LYS A 348 4.68 -1.82 -14.88
C LYS A 348 3.79 -1.77 -13.65
N ALA A 349 4.23 -2.34 -12.54
CA ALA A 349 3.44 -2.33 -11.28
C ALA A 349 3.12 -0.91 -10.81
N ARG A 350 4.00 0.05 -11.10
CA ARG A 350 3.79 1.46 -10.73
C ARG A 350 2.62 2.15 -11.45
N ASP A 351 2.22 1.63 -12.62
CA ASP A 351 1.07 2.18 -13.36
C ASP A 351 -0.26 1.69 -12.78
N GLN A 352 -0.25 0.62 -12.00
CA GLN A 352 -1.44 0.07 -11.40
C GLN A 352 -1.86 0.88 -10.17
N TYR A 353 -3.13 1.28 -10.11
CA TYR A 353 -3.70 2.00 -8.97
C TYR A 353 -3.99 1.09 -7.78
N GLU A 354 -4.34 -0.17 -8.01
CA GLU A 354 -4.90 -1.08 -7.03
C GLU A 354 -3.95 -1.47 -5.89
N SER A 355 -4.52 -1.58 -4.67
CA SER A 355 -3.87 -2.17 -3.50
C SER A 355 -2.49 -1.59 -3.18
N ARG A 356 -2.29 -0.31 -3.43
CA ARG A 356 -1.06 0.40 -3.10
C ARG A 356 -1.19 1.07 -1.74
N TYR A 357 -0.18 0.88 -0.91
CA TYR A 357 -0.19 1.36 0.46
C TYR A 357 0.24 2.82 0.58
N MET A 358 -0.34 3.51 1.57
CA MET A 358 -0.06 4.90 1.90
C MET A 358 0.03 5.08 3.41
N LEU A 359 0.95 5.90 3.85
CA LEU A 359 1.00 6.48 5.19
C LEU A 359 0.31 7.84 5.18
N GLY A 360 0.10 8.45 6.33
CA GLY A 360 -0.48 9.79 6.44
C GLY A 360 0.27 10.81 5.58
N GLY A 361 -0.46 11.59 4.77
CA GLY A 361 0.09 12.52 3.80
C GLY A 361 0.49 11.92 2.46
N GLY A 362 0.59 10.59 2.36
CA GLY A 362 0.91 9.89 1.12
C GLY A 362 -0.20 9.93 0.09
N SER A 363 0.17 9.71 -1.16
CA SER A 363 -0.76 9.56 -2.28
C SER A 363 -0.32 8.46 -3.25
N VAL A 364 -1.28 7.88 -3.92
CA VAL A 364 -1.08 6.87 -4.96
C VAL A 364 -1.83 7.30 -6.20
N LYS A 365 -1.14 7.34 -7.34
CA LYS A 365 -1.72 7.54 -8.67
C LYS A 365 -1.53 6.30 -9.50
N GLY A 366 -2.50 5.98 -10.34
CA GLY A 366 -2.38 4.85 -11.25
C GLY A 366 -3.65 4.65 -12.07
N TYR A 367 -3.62 3.58 -12.87
CA TYR A 367 -4.69 3.27 -13.78
C TYR A 367 -5.50 2.07 -13.30
N VAL A 368 -6.80 2.11 -13.59
CA VAL A 368 -7.74 0.99 -13.47
C VAL A 368 -8.34 0.76 -14.84
N ILE A 369 -8.40 -0.49 -15.29
CA ILE A 369 -8.98 -0.88 -16.56
C ILE A 369 -10.20 -1.75 -16.29
N LEU A 370 -11.34 -1.36 -16.85
CA LEU A 370 -12.62 -2.01 -16.63
C LEU A 370 -13.33 -2.25 -17.97
N PRO A 371 -14.07 -3.37 -18.16
CA PRO A 371 -15.06 -3.46 -19.23
C PRO A 371 -16.27 -2.60 -18.86
N ALA A 372 -16.75 -1.83 -19.80
CA ALA A 372 -17.85 -0.89 -19.63
C ALA A 372 -18.91 -1.09 -20.74
N PRO A 373 -20.21 -0.92 -20.46
CA PRO A 373 -21.23 -0.85 -21.50
C PRO A 373 -20.92 0.28 -22.48
N LYS A 374 -21.12 0.00 -23.80
CA LYS A 374 -20.98 1.01 -24.85
C LYS A 374 -22.10 2.07 -24.74
N GLU A 375 -21.74 3.31 -25.08
CA GLU A 375 -22.67 4.42 -25.31
C GLU A 375 -23.55 4.83 -24.10
N GLU A 376 -23.32 4.29 -22.90
CA GLU A 376 -24.07 4.63 -21.72
C GLU A 376 -23.39 5.70 -20.87
N LYS A 377 -24.19 6.56 -20.23
CA LYS A 377 -23.69 7.42 -19.16
C LYS A 377 -23.43 6.56 -17.92
N LEU A 378 -22.19 6.51 -17.49
CA LEU A 378 -21.75 5.70 -16.37
C LEU A 378 -21.34 6.58 -15.20
N LEU A 379 -21.52 6.05 -13.99
CA LEU A 379 -20.90 6.54 -12.78
C LEU A 379 -19.91 5.49 -12.28
N LEU A 380 -18.77 5.93 -11.78
CA LEU A 380 -17.90 5.08 -10.99
C LEU A 380 -18.43 5.05 -9.56
N LYS A 381 -18.73 3.87 -9.06
CA LYS A 381 -19.05 3.63 -7.66
C LYS A 381 -17.81 3.10 -6.94
N VAL A 382 -17.43 3.78 -5.88
CA VAL A 382 -16.39 3.33 -4.95
C VAL A 382 -17.07 2.89 -3.66
N LYS A 383 -16.91 1.62 -3.29
CA LYS A 383 -17.43 1.06 -2.05
C LYS A 383 -16.31 1.04 -1.01
N ASN A 384 -16.54 1.69 0.12
CA ASN A 384 -15.67 1.55 1.29
C ASN A 384 -16.30 0.59 2.28
N GLU A 385 -15.73 -0.61 2.41
CA GLU A 385 -16.29 -1.68 3.25
C GLU A 385 -16.24 -1.32 4.74
N PHE A 386 -15.19 -0.63 5.19
CA PHE A 386 -15.05 -0.23 6.60
C PHE A 386 -16.06 0.84 7.00
N ALA A 387 -16.37 1.76 6.10
CA ALA A 387 -17.34 2.81 6.34
C ALA A 387 -18.78 2.40 6.02
N ASN A 388 -18.98 1.23 5.38
CA ASN A 388 -20.26 0.82 4.77
C ASN A 388 -20.89 1.95 3.92
N LYS A 389 -20.04 2.66 3.16
CA LYS A 389 -20.40 3.81 2.33
C LYS A 389 -20.10 3.53 0.88
N GLU A 390 -21.00 4.00 0.01
CA GLU A 390 -20.82 4.04 -1.43
C GLU A 390 -20.70 5.49 -1.86
N ILE A 391 -19.73 5.79 -2.72
CA ILE A 391 -19.51 7.13 -3.27
C ILE A 391 -19.49 7.01 -4.79
N TYR A 392 -20.22 7.92 -5.44
CA TYR A 392 -20.39 7.94 -6.88
C TYR A 392 -19.63 9.11 -7.49
N PHE A 393 -18.88 8.85 -8.56
CA PHE A 393 -18.10 9.83 -9.32
C PHE A 393 -18.60 9.90 -10.76
N GLU A 394 -18.64 11.10 -11.33
CA GLU A 394 -18.83 11.28 -12.76
C GLU A 394 -17.63 10.73 -13.54
N ILE A 395 -17.93 10.10 -14.67
CA ILE A 395 -16.94 9.68 -15.64
C ILE A 395 -17.21 10.46 -16.94
N GLU A 396 -16.43 11.49 -17.18
CA GLU A 396 -16.45 12.16 -18.48
C GLU A 396 -15.41 11.52 -19.39
N SER A 397 -15.87 10.89 -20.47
CA SER A 397 -14.96 10.58 -21.56
C SER A 397 -14.55 11.89 -22.24
N LYS A 398 -13.25 12.14 -22.40
CA LYS A 398 -12.82 13.15 -23.37
C LYS A 398 -13.33 12.66 -24.73
N LYS A 399 -14.39 13.29 -25.25
CA LYS A 399 -14.74 13.10 -26.66
C LYS A 399 -13.54 13.52 -27.48
N PRO A 400 -13.19 12.75 -28.53
CA PRO A 400 -12.06 13.04 -29.40
C PRO A 400 -12.16 14.42 -30.04
#